data_56e654b9ece2af1e374d950b28e256df
#
_entry.id   56e654b9ece2af1e374d950b28e256df
#
_cell.length_a   1.000
_cell.length_b   1.000
_cell.length_c   1.000
_cell.angle_alpha   90.00
_cell.angle_beta   90.00
_cell.angle_gamma   90.00
#
_symmetry.space_group_name_H-M   'P 1'
#
loop_
_entity.id
_entity.type
_entity.pdbx_description
1 polymer ?
#
loop_
_entity_poly.entity_id
_entity_poly.type
_entity_poly.pdbx_seq_one_letter_code
_entity_poly.pdbx_strand_id
1 'polypeptide(L)'
;MQTLKMDINSLEDFRLCFACGQDNPIGLKLKPIYDGEKVRAEFVPGEYHQGWWDITHGGILYTLLDEITAYAILCCGIEFGVTAKSEVRFRHIAPIGEPIQLSAWVTKLTRRLAETKGVLTLKDNTVIAEIESLFYLGKKSRMTVLWDMDGVIADSGPFHFAAWQEVFAKRAVTFTSKDFTRLFGTRNDFIIRTVLGKDLPEKEINNIALEKEVSFREKAKENIKPFPGVVKLLNTIKKATFRQALVSSAPIENIDLITTEIGIEGIFDCVISGREVAESKPSPQIYILAAKKLEVGPETCIVIEDSPHGVRAAKVA
;
A
#
# COMPACT_ATOMS: atom_id res chain seq x y z
N MET A 1 -6.76 -26.35 -10.91
CA MET A 1 -6.08 -25.47 -9.97
C MET A 1 -4.66 -25.31 -10.47
N GLN A 2 -4.29 -24.12 -10.96
CA GLN A 2 -2.91 -23.84 -11.37
C GLN A 2 -2.07 -23.71 -10.09
N THR A 3 -1.08 -24.55 -9.94
CA THR A 3 -0.08 -24.48 -8.88
C THR A 3 0.77 -23.25 -9.13
N LEU A 4 0.48 -22.16 -8.45
CA LEU A 4 1.38 -21.00 -8.42
C LEU A 4 2.70 -21.47 -7.76
N LYS A 5 3.73 -21.67 -8.58
CA LYS A 5 5.10 -21.69 -8.11
C LYS A 5 5.46 -20.25 -7.72
N MET A 6 5.07 -19.85 -6.53
CA MET A 6 5.52 -18.60 -5.97
C MET A 6 6.96 -18.81 -5.51
N ASP A 7 7.91 -18.16 -6.17
CA ASP A 7 9.28 -18.09 -5.65
C ASP A 7 9.28 -17.14 -4.45
N ILE A 8 9.06 -17.72 -3.28
CA ILE A 8 8.92 -17.00 -2.02
C ILE A 8 10.25 -16.32 -1.64
N ASN A 9 11.38 -16.79 -2.19
CA ASN A 9 12.68 -16.19 -1.96
C ASN A 9 12.86 -14.85 -2.69
N SER A 10 11.96 -14.49 -3.61
CA SER A 10 11.98 -13.21 -4.33
C SER A 10 11.23 -12.08 -3.62
N LEU A 11 10.58 -12.34 -2.49
CA LEU A 11 9.85 -11.31 -1.74
C LEU A 11 10.84 -10.41 -1.00
N GLU A 12 10.99 -9.18 -1.43
CA GLU A 12 11.85 -8.14 -0.80
C GLU A 12 11.57 -7.98 0.69
N ASP A 13 10.35 -8.28 1.13
CA ASP A 13 9.89 -8.14 2.50
C ASP A 13 10.60 -9.07 3.50
N PHE A 14 11.16 -10.20 3.04
CA PHE A 14 11.79 -11.20 3.91
C PHE A 14 13.32 -11.19 3.87
N ARG A 15 13.93 -10.28 3.13
CA ARG A 15 15.41 -10.21 2.95
C ARG A 15 16.20 -10.21 4.23
N LEU A 16 15.68 -9.59 5.29
CA LEU A 16 16.31 -9.51 6.62
C LEU A 16 15.66 -10.42 7.67
N CYS A 17 14.74 -11.33 7.29
CA CYS A 17 14.19 -12.30 8.22
C CYS A 17 15.32 -13.13 8.88
N PHE A 18 15.23 -13.36 10.17
CA PHE A 18 16.22 -14.15 10.90
C PHE A 18 16.28 -15.61 10.43
N ALA A 19 15.14 -16.20 10.11
CA ALA A 19 15.07 -17.59 9.69
C ALA A 19 15.41 -17.78 8.19
N CYS A 20 14.78 -17.02 7.28
CA CYS A 20 14.91 -17.25 5.83
C CYS A 20 15.62 -16.14 5.05
N GLY A 21 15.87 -14.96 5.65
CA GLY A 21 16.40 -13.79 4.96
C GLY A 21 17.83 -14.00 4.44
N GLN A 22 17.97 -13.96 3.12
CA GLN A 22 19.28 -14.21 2.48
C GLN A 22 20.28 -13.07 2.75
N ASP A 23 19.81 -11.85 3.04
CA ASP A 23 20.66 -10.69 3.33
C ASP A 23 20.90 -10.48 4.84
N ASN A 24 20.27 -11.26 5.71
CA ASN A 24 20.54 -11.18 7.14
C ASN A 24 21.90 -11.81 7.48
N PRO A 25 22.90 -11.07 7.96
CA PRO A 25 24.25 -11.61 8.18
C PRO A 25 24.34 -12.71 9.25
N ILE A 26 23.37 -12.77 10.16
CA ILE A 26 23.31 -13.73 11.26
C ILE A 26 22.13 -14.70 11.16
N GLY A 27 21.39 -14.65 10.04
CA GLY A 27 20.20 -15.47 9.83
C GLY A 27 20.51 -16.92 9.45
N LEU A 28 19.50 -17.79 9.64
CA LEU A 28 19.60 -19.23 9.37
C LEU A 28 19.61 -19.59 7.88
N LYS A 29 19.24 -18.65 6.99
CA LYS A 29 19.21 -18.80 5.51
C LYS A 29 18.36 -19.96 5.03
N LEU A 30 17.29 -20.30 5.73
CA LEU A 30 16.39 -21.37 5.35
C LEU A 30 15.82 -21.11 3.94
N LYS A 31 15.69 -22.17 3.13
CA LYS A 31 15.16 -22.11 1.77
C LYS A 31 13.99 -23.10 1.62
N PRO A 32 12.80 -22.74 2.03
CA PRO A 32 11.64 -23.62 1.91
C PRO A 32 11.21 -23.79 0.45
N ILE A 33 10.74 -24.98 0.12
CA ILE A 33 10.23 -25.37 -1.21
C ILE A 33 8.86 -26.01 -1.00
N TYR A 34 7.89 -25.66 -1.83
CA TYR A 34 6.58 -26.30 -1.85
C TYR A 34 6.54 -27.42 -2.89
N ASP A 35 6.22 -28.65 -2.48
CA ASP A 35 6.18 -29.83 -3.35
C ASP A 35 4.80 -30.09 -4.00
N GLY A 36 3.81 -29.23 -3.70
CA GLY A 36 2.41 -29.35 -4.16
C GLY A 36 1.48 -29.88 -3.05
N GLU A 37 2.01 -30.43 -1.97
CA GLU A 37 1.26 -30.91 -0.80
C GLU A 37 1.76 -30.26 0.50
N LYS A 38 3.08 -30.22 0.67
CA LYS A 38 3.73 -29.71 1.89
C LYS A 38 4.87 -28.76 1.54
N VAL A 39 5.19 -27.91 2.50
CA VAL A 39 6.43 -27.14 2.46
C VAL A 39 7.54 -27.96 3.07
N ARG A 40 8.72 -28.00 2.42
CA ARG A 40 9.90 -28.73 2.87
C ARG A 40 11.12 -27.83 2.86
N ALA A 41 12.04 -28.13 3.75
CA ALA A 41 13.36 -27.52 3.76
C ALA A 41 14.37 -28.49 4.41
N GLU A 42 15.64 -28.21 4.24
CA GLU A 42 16.74 -28.84 4.98
C GLU A 42 17.55 -27.76 5.68
N PHE A 43 17.99 -28.03 6.88
CA PHE A 43 18.87 -27.16 7.66
C PHE A 43 19.97 -27.99 8.33
N VAL A 44 21.22 -27.51 8.24
CA VAL A 44 22.36 -28.15 8.93
C VAL A 44 22.82 -27.21 10.04
N PRO A 45 22.57 -27.56 11.33
CA PRO A 45 23.01 -26.72 12.43
C PRO A 45 24.54 -26.72 12.55
N GLY A 46 25.14 -25.54 12.64
CA GLY A 46 26.56 -25.35 12.89
C GLY A 46 26.89 -25.05 14.36
N GLU A 47 28.16 -24.85 14.67
CA GLU A 47 28.66 -24.61 16.03
C GLU A 47 27.96 -23.47 16.79
N TYR A 48 27.57 -22.39 16.09
CA TYR A 48 26.89 -21.25 16.70
C TYR A 48 25.38 -21.47 16.93
N HIS A 49 24.85 -22.64 16.56
CA HIS A 49 23.47 -23.02 16.79
C HIS A 49 23.30 -23.95 18.02
N GLN A 50 24.38 -24.24 18.74
CA GLN A 50 24.33 -25.15 19.88
C GLN A 50 23.76 -24.51 21.15
N GLY A 51 23.08 -25.33 21.94
CA GLY A 51 22.68 -25.01 23.32
C GLY A 51 23.55 -25.71 24.33
N TRP A 52 23.52 -27.06 24.37
CA TRP A 52 24.45 -27.91 25.09
C TRP A 52 25.48 -28.47 24.13
N TRP A 53 26.55 -29.07 24.63
CA TRP A 53 27.65 -29.61 23.81
C TRP A 53 27.12 -30.50 22.70
N ASP A 54 27.45 -30.16 21.47
CA ASP A 54 27.06 -30.85 20.23
C ASP A 54 25.57 -31.04 19.99
N ILE A 55 24.71 -30.30 20.74
CA ILE A 55 23.25 -30.36 20.61
C ILE A 55 22.70 -29.00 20.15
N THR A 56 21.89 -29.01 19.12
CA THR A 56 21.20 -27.82 18.61
C THR A 56 20.28 -27.21 19.65
N HIS A 57 20.39 -25.91 19.86
CA HIS A 57 19.56 -25.16 20.81
C HIS A 57 18.07 -25.27 20.48
N GLY A 58 17.22 -25.53 21.48
CA GLY A 58 15.77 -25.66 21.31
C GLY A 58 15.11 -24.42 20.68
N GLY A 59 15.64 -23.22 20.94
CA GLY A 59 15.20 -21.99 20.29
C GLY A 59 15.46 -21.96 18.79
N ILE A 60 16.56 -22.55 18.31
CA ILE A 60 16.83 -22.69 16.87
C ILE A 60 15.82 -23.66 16.25
N LEU A 61 15.58 -24.82 16.90
CA LEU A 61 14.58 -25.78 16.44
C LEU A 61 13.18 -25.19 16.42
N TYR A 62 12.82 -24.37 17.43
CA TYR A 62 11.56 -23.62 17.43
C TYR A 62 11.48 -22.64 16.27
N THR A 63 12.51 -21.85 16.01
CA THR A 63 12.57 -20.90 14.89
C THR A 63 12.36 -21.60 13.54
N LEU A 64 13.01 -22.75 13.34
CA LEU A 64 12.84 -23.54 12.13
C LEU A 64 11.40 -24.04 11.97
N LEU A 65 10.76 -24.51 13.06
CA LEU A 65 9.37 -24.96 13.06
C LEU A 65 8.38 -23.82 12.81
N ASP A 66 8.57 -22.68 13.45
CA ASP A 66 7.72 -21.50 13.27
C ASP A 66 7.79 -21.01 11.82
N GLU A 67 8.99 -20.88 11.29
CA GLU A 67 9.20 -20.44 9.91
C GLU A 67 8.60 -21.38 8.86
N ILE A 68 8.84 -22.71 8.98
CA ILE A 68 8.31 -23.64 7.99
C ILE A 68 6.78 -23.70 8.01
N THR A 69 6.12 -23.51 9.18
CA THR A 69 4.67 -23.42 9.29
C THR A 69 4.13 -22.10 8.76
N ALA A 70 4.85 -20.99 8.91
CA ALA A 70 4.51 -19.71 8.27
C ALA A 70 4.56 -19.83 6.74
N TYR A 71 5.55 -20.50 6.17
CA TYR A 71 5.61 -20.77 4.75
C TYR A 71 4.44 -21.64 4.24
N ALA A 72 3.93 -22.55 5.05
CA ALA A 72 2.77 -23.34 4.67
C ALA A 72 1.53 -22.48 4.40
N ILE A 73 1.30 -21.41 5.16
CA ILE A 73 0.19 -20.48 4.91
C ILE A 73 0.44 -19.58 3.70
N LEU A 74 1.69 -19.15 3.46
CA LEU A 74 2.05 -18.37 2.27
C LEU A 74 1.76 -19.16 0.99
N CYS A 75 2.03 -20.47 0.98
CA CYS A 75 1.73 -21.37 -0.15
C CYS A 75 0.23 -21.53 -0.42
N CYS A 76 -0.64 -21.16 0.54
CA CYS A 76 -2.08 -21.08 0.35
C CYS A 76 -2.55 -19.74 -0.24
N GLY A 77 -1.64 -18.86 -0.67
CA GLY A 77 -1.96 -17.53 -1.20
C GLY A 77 -2.27 -16.48 -0.11
N ILE A 78 -1.86 -16.72 1.12
CA ILE A 78 -2.02 -15.78 2.23
C ILE A 78 -0.79 -14.88 2.29
N GLU A 79 -0.97 -13.59 2.08
CA GLU A 79 0.14 -12.62 2.04
C GLU A 79 0.69 -12.25 3.42
N PHE A 80 -0.11 -12.39 4.47
CA PHE A 80 0.27 -11.99 5.82
C PHE A 80 -0.38 -12.87 6.89
N GLY A 81 0.43 -13.38 7.79
CA GLY A 81 -0.01 -14.09 8.98
C GLY A 81 1.03 -14.00 10.08
N VAL A 82 0.57 -13.88 11.33
CA VAL A 82 1.43 -13.87 12.50
C VAL A 82 1.05 -15.04 13.41
N THR A 83 2.05 -15.69 14.01
CA THR A 83 1.85 -16.76 14.96
C THR A 83 1.12 -16.21 16.18
N ALA A 84 -0.12 -16.68 16.40
CA ALA A 84 -0.95 -16.31 17.55
C ALA A 84 -0.75 -17.26 18.72
N LYS A 85 -0.53 -18.52 18.42
CA LYS A 85 -0.27 -19.58 19.42
C LYS A 85 0.51 -20.68 18.75
N SER A 86 1.44 -21.30 19.48
CA SER A 86 2.07 -22.55 19.08
C SER A 86 2.28 -23.48 20.27
N GLU A 87 2.20 -24.79 20.02
CA GLU A 87 2.53 -25.84 20.96
C GLU A 87 3.61 -26.71 20.32
N VAL A 88 4.78 -26.78 20.96
CA VAL A 88 5.93 -27.55 20.48
C VAL A 88 6.24 -28.69 21.43
N ARG A 89 6.52 -29.86 20.84
CA ARG A 89 6.97 -31.04 21.57
C ARG A 89 8.32 -31.46 21.03
N PHE A 90 9.36 -31.36 21.88
CA PHE A 90 10.69 -31.87 21.59
C PHE A 90 10.73 -33.36 21.98
N ARG A 91 11.16 -34.23 21.05
CA ARG A 91 11.14 -35.69 21.17
C ARG A 91 12.55 -36.25 21.34
N HIS A 92 13.45 -35.78 20.48
CA HIS A 92 14.84 -36.22 20.45
C HIS A 92 15.79 -35.04 20.31
N ILE A 93 17.04 -35.25 20.66
CA ILE A 93 18.11 -34.29 20.45
C ILE A 93 18.39 -34.14 18.94
N ALA A 94 18.85 -32.96 18.53
CA ALA A 94 19.32 -32.69 17.20
C ALA A 94 20.84 -32.40 17.25
N PRO A 95 21.70 -33.32 16.79
CA PRO A 95 23.13 -33.11 16.84
C PRO A 95 23.59 -31.95 15.94
N ILE A 96 24.67 -31.28 16.33
CA ILE A 96 25.34 -30.31 15.47
C ILE A 96 25.98 -31.02 14.27
N GLY A 97 25.87 -30.42 13.08
CA GLY A 97 26.42 -30.98 11.82
C GLY A 97 25.52 -32.01 11.14
N GLU A 98 24.49 -32.51 11.78
CA GLU A 98 23.55 -33.43 11.14
C GLU A 98 22.41 -32.69 10.44
N PRO A 99 22.10 -33.02 9.16
CA PRO A 99 20.99 -32.41 8.44
C PRO A 99 19.63 -32.72 9.08
N ILE A 100 18.88 -31.67 9.37
CA ILE A 100 17.51 -31.71 9.84
C ILE A 100 16.57 -31.48 8.65
N GLN A 101 15.63 -32.40 8.44
CA GLN A 101 14.57 -32.28 7.45
C GLN A 101 13.35 -31.59 8.09
N LEU A 102 12.83 -30.58 7.42
CA LEU A 102 11.67 -29.84 7.85
C LEU A 102 10.49 -30.14 6.92
N SER A 103 9.31 -30.32 7.48
CA SER A 103 8.09 -30.32 6.68
C SER A 103 6.92 -29.68 7.45
N ALA A 104 6.03 -28.96 6.72
CA ALA A 104 4.84 -28.34 7.28
C ALA A 104 3.69 -28.30 6.29
N TRP A 105 2.47 -28.25 6.81
CA TRP A 105 1.24 -28.17 6.04
C TRP A 105 0.13 -27.47 6.83
N VAL A 106 -0.86 -26.92 6.10
CA VAL A 106 -2.05 -26.33 6.68
C VAL A 106 -3.07 -27.44 6.95
N THR A 107 -3.61 -27.50 8.17
CA THR A 107 -4.65 -28.46 8.57
C THR A 107 -6.05 -27.85 8.48
N LYS A 108 -6.15 -26.54 8.71
CA LYS A 108 -7.41 -25.81 8.59
C LYS A 108 -7.16 -24.36 8.22
N LEU A 109 -7.98 -23.85 7.28
CA LEU A 109 -7.91 -22.47 6.82
C LEU A 109 -9.29 -21.83 6.90
N THR A 110 -9.35 -20.65 7.50
CA THR A 110 -10.54 -19.80 7.58
C THR A 110 -10.19 -18.38 7.10
N ARG A 111 -11.16 -17.48 7.06
CA ARG A 111 -10.92 -16.08 6.65
C ARG A 111 -9.91 -15.33 7.54
N ARG A 112 -9.79 -15.71 8.83
CA ARG A 112 -8.99 -14.98 9.83
C ARG A 112 -7.93 -15.82 10.53
N LEU A 113 -8.01 -17.13 10.42
CA LEU A 113 -7.15 -18.07 11.16
C LEU A 113 -6.70 -19.21 10.25
N ALA A 114 -5.46 -19.64 10.42
CA ALA A 114 -4.94 -20.88 9.88
C ALA A 114 -4.36 -21.76 11.00
N GLU A 115 -4.71 -23.04 10.99
CA GLU A 115 -4.08 -24.06 11.83
C GLU A 115 -3.07 -24.81 10.96
N THR A 116 -1.86 -24.97 11.46
CA THR A 116 -0.77 -25.65 10.76
C THR A 116 -0.13 -26.70 11.64
N LYS A 117 0.51 -27.67 11.00
CA LYS A 117 1.41 -28.63 11.65
C LYS A 117 2.76 -28.63 10.97
N GLY A 118 3.80 -28.83 11.75
CA GLY A 118 5.17 -28.96 11.26
C GLY A 118 5.93 -30.04 12.06
N VAL A 119 6.94 -30.61 11.40
CA VAL A 119 7.79 -31.62 11.99
C VAL A 119 9.24 -31.45 11.53
N LEU A 120 10.16 -31.66 12.46
CA LEU A 120 11.59 -31.79 12.22
C LEU A 120 11.99 -33.25 12.38
N THR A 121 12.73 -33.78 11.43
CA THR A 121 13.26 -35.17 11.49
C THR A 121 14.72 -35.21 11.11
N LEU A 122 15.42 -36.22 11.58
CA LEU A 122 16.71 -36.64 11.02
C LEU A 122 16.50 -37.42 9.71
N LYS A 123 17.60 -37.73 9.00
CA LYS A 123 17.54 -38.49 7.74
C LYS A 123 16.96 -39.90 7.88
N ASP A 124 17.08 -40.48 9.05
CA ASP A 124 16.54 -41.80 9.37
C ASP A 124 15.04 -41.77 9.79
N ASN A 125 14.38 -40.60 9.63
CA ASN A 125 13.02 -40.29 10.05
C ASN A 125 12.80 -40.21 11.58
N THR A 126 13.86 -40.17 12.38
CA THR A 126 13.73 -39.89 13.80
C THR A 126 13.12 -38.51 14.01
N VAL A 127 11.98 -38.41 14.67
CA VAL A 127 11.30 -37.15 14.94
C VAL A 127 12.02 -36.40 16.05
N ILE A 128 12.60 -35.21 15.71
CA ILE A 128 13.27 -34.32 16.65
C ILE A 128 12.25 -33.48 17.41
N ALA A 129 11.34 -32.83 16.68
CA ALA A 129 10.32 -31.96 17.26
C ALA A 129 9.10 -31.84 16.35
N GLU A 130 7.96 -31.57 16.96
CA GLU A 130 6.68 -31.32 16.29
C GLU A 130 6.09 -30.02 16.77
N ILE A 131 5.36 -29.32 15.88
CA ILE A 131 4.64 -28.08 16.21
C ILE A 131 3.20 -28.16 15.72
N GLU A 132 2.28 -27.64 16.52
CA GLU A 132 0.95 -27.21 16.09
C GLU A 132 0.83 -25.72 16.32
N SER A 133 0.52 -24.96 15.26
CA SER A 133 0.44 -23.51 15.33
C SER A 133 -0.90 -23.00 14.86
N LEU A 134 -1.36 -21.94 15.52
CA LEU A 134 -2.48 -21.12 15.10
C LEU A 134 -1.93 -19.77 14.63
N PHE A 135 -2.24 -19.40 13.41
CA PHE A 135 -1.89 -18.10 12.83
C PHE A 135 -3.13 -17.21 12.77
N TYR A 136 -2.95 -15.96 13.15
CA TYR A 136 -3.90 -14.91 12.83
C TYR A 136 -3.58 -14.37 11.44
N LEU A 137 -4.56 -14.48 10.53
CA LEU A 137 -4.43 -14.01 9.15
C LEU A 137 -4.98 -12.59 9.04
N GLY A 138 -4.17 -11.72 8.49
CA GLY A 138 -4.54 -10.33 8.26
C GLY A 138 -4.16 -9.89 6.85
N LYS A 139 -4.57 -8.69 6.52
CA LYS A 139 -3.92 -7.96 5.43
C LYS A 139 -2.71 -7.27 6.04
N LYS A 140 -1.57 -7.30 5.35
CA LYS A 140 -0.41 -6.50 5.74
C LYS A 140 -0.87 -5.04 5.72
N SER A 141 -0.98 -4.42 6.90
CA SER A 141 -1.30 -3.00 7.01
C SER A 141 -0.08 -2.21 6.54
N ARG A 142 0.01 -2.00 5.22
CA ARG A 142 0.99 -1.07 4.67
C ARG A 142 0.43 0.33 4.83
N MET A 143 1.18 1.20 5.46
CA MET A 143 0.87 2.62 5.48
C MET A 143 0.66 3.09 4.04
N THR A 144 -0.46 3.76 3.78
CA THR A 144 -0.86 4.21 2.45
C THR A 144 -0.79 5.73 2.40
N VAL A 145 -0.23 6.28 1.33
CA VAL A 145 -0.16 7.73 1.15
C VAL A 145 -1.21 8.16 0.13
N LEU A 146 -2.09 9.05 0.54
CA LEU A 146 -3.11 9.66 -0.29
C LEU A 146 -2.67 11.10 -0.61
N TRP A 147 -2.42 11.38 -1.88
CA TRP A 147 -1.90 12.66 -2.33
C TRP A 147 -3.01 13.50 -2.95
N ASP A 148 -3.20 14.71 -2.45
CA ASP A 148 -3.85 15.72 -3.28
C ASP A 148 -2.93 16.12 -4.44
N MET A 149 -3.48 16.73 -5.48
CA MET A 149 -2.76 17.08 -6.69
C MET A 149 -2.39 18.56 -6.73
N ASP A 150 -3.42 19.40 -6.68
CA ASP A 150 -3.30 20.84 -6.88
C ASP A 150 -2.75 21.54 -5.65
N GLY A 151 -1.60 22.16 -5.74
CA GLY A 151 -0.93 22.76 -4.57
C GLY A 151 -0.06 21.77 -3.77
N VAL A 152 -0.10 20.46 -4.07
CA VAL A 152 0.71 19.40 -3.41
C VAL A 152 1.71 18.79 -4.39
N ILE A 153 1.24 18.22 -5.47
CA ILE A 153 2.09 17.59 -6.49
C ILE A 153 2.49 18.60 -7.55
N ALA A 154 1.52 19.38 -8.04
CA ALA A 154 1.70 20.33 -9.12
C ALA A 154 1.38 21.77 -8.68
N ASP A 155 2.20 22.72 -9.12
CA ASP A 155 1.93 24.14 -8.97
C ASP A 155 0.93 24.61 -10.03
N SER A 156 -0.33 24.17 -9.86
CA SER A 156 -1.44 24.42 -10.78
C SER A 156 -2.19 25.73 -10.49
N GLY A 157 -2.01 26.29 -9.30
CA GLY A 157 -2.71 27.49 -8.83
C GLY A 157 -2.71 28.66 -9.83
N PRO A 158 -1.57 29.07 -10.38
CA PRO A 158 -1.51 30.18 -11.35
C PRO A 158 -2.38 29.93 -12.60
N PHE A 159 -2.43 28.70 -13.11
CA PHE A 159 -3.22 28.33 -14.29
C PHE A 159 -4.71 28.30 -13.99
N HIS A 160 -5.10 27.79 -12.82
CA HIS A 160 -6.49 27.85 -12.34
C HIS A 160 -6.96 29.29 -12.17
N PHE A 161 -6.13 30.15 -11.58
CA PHE A 161 -6.46 31.56 -11.41
C PHE A 161 -6.67 32.26 -12.75
N ALA A 162 -5.74 32.08 -13.68
CA ALA A 162 -5.82 32.68 -15.02
C ALA A 162 -7.05 32.20 -15.81
N ALA A 163 -7.39 30.90 -15.70
CA ALA A 163 -8.58 30.36 -16.34
C ALA A 163 -9.88 30.94 -15.75
N TRP A 164 -9.97 31.09 -14.43
CA TRP A 164 -11.11 31.75 -13.80
C TRP A 164 -11.23 33.21 -14.17
N GLN A 165 -10.10 33.94 -14.21
CA GLN A 165 -10.11 35.34 -14.66
C GLN A 165 -10.66 35.48 -16.08
N GLU A 166 -10.21 34.64 -17.01
CA GLU A 166 -10.67 34.65 -18.39
C GLU A 166 -12.19 34.38 -18.48
N VAL A 167 -12.67 33.34 -17.84
CA VAL A 167 -14.07 32.90 -17.92
C VAL A 167 -15.02 33.93 -17.29
N PHE A 168 -14.64 34.52 -16.16
CA PHE A 168 -15.45 35.57 -15.53
C PHE A 168 -15.36 36.91 -16.24
N ALA A 169 -14.21 37.24 -16.84
CA ALA A 169 -14.08 38.46 -17.65
C ALA A 169 -15.03 38.48 -18.87
N LYS A 170 -15.25 37.33 -19.53
CA LYS A 170 -16.26 37.17 -20.58
C LYS A 170 -17.68 37.47 -20.11
N ARG A 171 -17.93 37.48 -18.81
CA ARG A 171 -19.20 37.79 -18.17
C ARG A 171 -19.20 39.13 -17.44
N ALA A 172 -18.22 39.98 -17.76
CA ALA A 172 -18.02 41.29 -17.16
C ALA A 172 -17.83 41.29 -15.64
N VAL A 173 -17.30 40.18 -15.08
CA VAL A 173 -16.98 40.04 -13.67
C VAL A 173 -15.49 39.98 -13.45
N THR A 174 -14.98 40.79 -12.53
CA THR A 174 -13.58 40.77 -12.11
C THR A 174 -13.37 39.74 -11.03
N PHE A 175 -12.52 38.76 -11.30
CA PHE A 175 -12.13 37.73 -10.33
C PHE A 175 -10.74 38.05 -9.79
N THR A 176 -10.68 38.34 -8.48
CA THR A 176 -9.46 38.81 -7.81
C THR A 176 -8.65 37.67 -7.18
N SER A 177 -7.37 37.95 -6.86
CA SER A 177 -6.55 37.01 -6.12
C SER A 177 -7.12 36.67 -4.73
N LYS A 178 -7.84 37.61 -4.10
CA LYS A 178 -8.54 37.36 -2.83
C LYS A 178 -9.69 36.35 -3.00
N ASP A 179 -10.43 36.46 -4.10
CA ASP A 179 -11.52 35.52 -4.41
C ASP A 179 -10.92 34.13 -4.67
N PHE A 180 -9.82 34.07 -5.43
CA PHE A 180 -9.12 32.83 -5.70
C PHE A 180 -8.65 32.17 -4.41
N THR A 181 -7.90 32.86 -3.56
CA THR A 181 -7.41 32.31 -2.28
C THR A 181 -8.53 31.78 -1.38
N ARG A 182 -9.68 32.45 -1.38
CA ARG A 182 -10.84 32.03 -0.58
C ARG A 182 -11.54 30.80 -1.14
N LEU A 183 -11.53 30.60 -2.45
CA LEU A 183 -12.33 29.60 -3.15
C LEU A 183 -11.51 28.45 -3.73
N PHE A 184 -10.19 28.57 -3.76
CA PHE A 184 -9.31 27.51 -4.29
C PHE A 184 -9.48 26.21 -3.52
N GLY A 185 -9.44 25.08 -4.22
CA GLY A 185 -9.66 23.76 -3.67
C GLY A 185 -11.12 23.36 -3.52
N THR A 186 -12.07 24.26 -3.84
CA THR A 186 -13.50 23.94 -3.89
C THR A 186 -13.96 23.58 -5.30
N ARG A 187 -15.16 23.00 -5.43
CA ARG A 187 -15.73 22.61 -6.73
C ARG A 187 -16.10 23.84 -7.59
N ASN A 188 -16.04 23.67 -8.91
CA ASN A 188 -16.38 24.70 -9.87
C ASN A 188 -17.80 25.25 -9.69
N ASP A 189 -18.78 24.38 -9.44
CA ASP A 189 -20.17 24.80 -9.22
C ASP A 189 -20.31 25.74 -8.02
N PHE A 190 -19.59 25.46 -6.93
CA PHE A 190 -19.55 26.32 -5.76
C PHE A 190 -18.91 27.69 -6.06
N ILE A 191 -17.80 27.71 -6.79
CA ILE A 191 -17.12 28.96 -7.22
C ILE A 191 -18.05 29.77 -8.10
N ILE A 192 -18.65 29.17 -9.11
CA ILE A 192 -19.55 29.83 -10.07
C ILE A 192 -20.73 30.44 -9.36
N ARG A 193 -21.42 29.67 -8.50
CA ARG A 193 -22.57 30.17 -7.72
C ARG A 193 -22.19 31.27 -6.73
N THR A 194 -20.98 31.21 -6.17
CA THR A 194 -20.50 32.25 -5.26
C THR A 194 -20.21 33.56 -5.97
N VAL A 195 -19.70 33.49 -7.21
CA VAL A 195 -19.26 34.68 -7.97
C VAL A 195 -20.40 35.27 -8.82
N LEU A 196 -21.20 34.43 -9.47
CA LEU A 196 -22.25 34.86 -10.42
C LEU A 196 -23.66 34.84 -9.83
N GLY A 197 -23.87 34.24 -8.67
CA GLY A 197 -25.17 34.12 -8.01
C GLY A 197 -25.71 32.69 -7.93
N LYS A 198 -26.62 32.46 -6.96
CA LYS A 198 -27.11 31.11 -6.65
C LYS A 198 -28.17 30.60 -7.63
N ASP A 199 -28.82 31.50 -8.36
CA ASP A 199 -30.01 31.18 -9.17
C ASP A 199 -29.66 30.79 -10.63
N LEU A 200 -28.38 30.56 -10.93
CA LEU A 200 -27.96 30.12 -12.26
C LEU A 200 -28.49 28.71 -12.57
N PRO A 201 -29.04 28.50 -13.79
CA PRO A 201 -29.43 27.17 -14.24
C PRO A 201 -28.24 26.20 -14.24
N GLU A 202 -28.48 24.93 -13.87
CA GLU A 202 -27.44 23.87 -13.84
C GLU A 202 -26.70 23.73 -15.20
N LYS A 203 -27.43 23.86 -16.31
CA LYS A 203 -26.86 23.81 -17.65
C LYS A 203 -25.82 24.90 -17.87
N GLU A 204 -26.08 26.11 -17.37
CA GLU A 204 -25.14 27.22 -17.50
C GLU A 204 -23.92 27.03 -16.61
N ILE A 205 -24.12 26.58 -15.37
CA ILE A 205 -23.02 26.24 -14.47
C ILE A 205 -22.10 25.19 -15.08
N ASN A 206 -22.66 24.14 -15.67
CA ASN A 206 -21.89 23.09 -16.31
C ASN A 206 -21.11 23.63 -17.55
N ASN A 207 -21.70 24.53 -18.33
CA ASN A 207 -21.02 25.15 -19.47
C ASN A 207 -19.85 26.04 -19.01
N ILE A 208 -20.06 26.85 -17.98
CA ILE A 208 -19.01 27.72 -17.41
C ILE A 208 -17.87 26.86 -16.84
N ALA A 209 -18.21 25.80 -16.11
CA ALA A 209 -17.22 24.88 -15.58
C ALA A 209 -16.39 24.19 -16.68
N LEU A 210 -17.06 23.74 -17.76
CA LEU A 210 -16.38 23.14 -18.90
C LEU A 210 -15.44 24.14 -19.60
N GLU A 211 -15.92 25.37 -19.85
CA GLU A 211 -15.14 26.45 -20.44
C GLU A 211 -13.88 26.73 -19.61
N LYS A 212 -14.02 26.79 -18.29
CA LYS A 212 -12.90 26.99 -17.37
C LYS A 212 -11.90 25.83 -17.44
N GLU A 213 -12.36 24.58 -17.47
CA GLU A 213 -11.43 23.44 -17.52
C GLU A 213 -10.70 23.34 -18.85
N VAL A 214 -11.33 23.73 -19.96
CA VAL A 214 -10.66 23.84 -21.28
C VAL A 214 -9.57 24.90 -21.20
N SER A 215 -9.89 26.13 -20.75
CA SER A 215 -8.94 27.21 -20.59
C SER A 215 -7.78 26.84 -19.65
N PHE A 216 -8.07 26.13 -18.55
CA PHE A 216 -7.04 25.64 -17.64
C PHE A 216 -6.06 24.70 -18.37
N ARG A 217 -6.58 23.70 -19.08
CA ARG A 217 -5.71 22.72 -19.77
C ARG A 217 -4.86 23.36 -20.85
N GLU A 218 -5.40 24.33 -21.59
CA GLU A 218 -4.64 25.07 -22.58
C GLU A 218 -3.46 25.87 -21.97
N LYS A 219 -3.68 26.44 -20.78
CA LYS A 219 -2.65 27.21 -20.06
C LYS A 219 -1.62 26.34 -19.35
N ALA A 220 -2.08 25.20 -18.79
CA ALA A 220 -1.25 24.29 -18.03
C ALA A 220 -0.33 23.44 -18.93
N LYS A 221 -0.80 23.08 -20.13
CA LYS A 221 -0.05 22.27 -21.08
C LYS A 221 1.33 22.88 -21.34
N GLU A 222 2.38 22.05 -21.28
CA GLU A 222 3.79 22.42 -21.46
C GLU A 222 4.36 23.41 -20.41
N ASN A 223 3.51 23.94 -19.51
CA ASN A 223 3.93 24.94 -18.53
C ASN A 223 3.85 24.47 -17.08
N ILE A 224 3.02 23.45 -16.79
CA ILE A 224 2.83 22.93 -15.43
C ILE A 224 4.12 22.28 -14.93
N LYS A 225 4.45 22.52 -13.67
CA LYS A 225 5.64 21.96 -13.04
C LYS A 225 5.29 21.29 -11.72
N PRO A 226 5.99 20.19 -11.38
CA PRO A 226 5.86 19.60 -10.06
C PRO A 226 6.54 20.50 -9.02
N PHE A 227 6.07 20.44 -7.79
CA PHE A 227 6.81 21.05 -6.68
C PHE A 227 8.20 20.41 -6.52
N PRO A 228 9.22 21.20 -6.09
CA PRO A 228 10.57 20.68 -5.91
C PRO A 228 10.62 19.46 -5.01
N GLY A 229 11.19 18.36 -5.51
CA GLY A 229 11.39 17.13 -4.77
C GLY A 229 10.22 16.14 -4.75
N VAL A 230 9.01 16.54 -5.15
CA VAL A 230 7.82 15.66 -5.07
C VAL A 230 7.98 14.40 -5.92
N VAL A 231 8.46 14.51 -7.16
CA VAL A 231 8.67 13.34 -8.05
C VAL A 231 9.67 12.36 -7.44
N LYS A 232 10.74 12.87 -6.82
CA LYS A 232 11.71 12.03 -6.10
C LYS A 232 11.06 11.32 -4.92
N LEU A 233 10.22 12.03 -4.16
CA LEU A 233 9.53 11.47 -2.99
C LEU A 233 8.52 10.39 -3.41
N LEU A 234 7.70 10.64 -4.43
CA LEU A 234 6.76 9.67 -5.00
C LEU A 234 7.46 8.36 -5.41
N ASN A 235 8.58 8.48 -6.14
CA ASN A 235 9.37 7.33 -6.56
C ASN A 235 10.04 6.60 -5.36
N THR A 236 10.47 7.35 -4.34
CA THR A 236 11.07 6.75 -3.13
C THR A 236 10.03 5.93 -2.37
N ILE A 237 8.82 6.46 -2.20
CA ILE A 237 7.70 5.79 -1.53
C ILE A 237 7.28 4.53 -2.32
N LYS A 238 7.23 4.64 -3.67
CA LYS A 238 6.94 3.49 -4.54
C LYS A 238 7.99 2.38 -4.40
N LYS A 239 9.29 2.74 -4.42
CA LYS A 239 10.39 1.79 -4.21
C LYS A 239 10.36 1.15 -2.83
N ALA A 240 9.91 1.86 -1.81
CA ALA A 240 9.70 1.34 -0.46
C ALA A 240 8.42 0.49 -0.33
N THR A 241 7.75 0.20 -1.46
CA THR A 241 6.54 -0.65 -1.55
C THR A 241 5.32 -0.14 -0.77
N PHE A 242 5.29 1.14 -0.39
CA PHE A 242 4.07 1.75 0.14
C PHE A 242 3.06 1.96 -0.97
N ARG A 243 1.78 1.76 -0.65
CA ARG A 243 0.69 2.10 -1.56
C ARG A 243 0.51 3.61 -1.64
N GLN A 244 0.17 4.09 -2.83
CA GLN A 244 -0.07 5.50 -3.08
C GLN A 244 -1.32 5.70 -3.93
N ALA A 245 -2.17 6.65 -3.56
CA ALA A 245 -3.27 7.10 -4.41
C ALA A 245 -3.17 8.60 -4.69
N LEU A 246 -3.54 8.98 -5.90
CA LEU A 246 -3.81 10.37 -6.26
C LEU A 246 -5.29 10.66 -6.02
N VAL A 247 -5.60 11.69 -5.24
CA VAL A 247 -6.95 11.99 -4.77
C VAL A 247 -7.23 13.48 -5.00
N SER A 248 -7.80 13.82 -6.16
CA SER A 248 -8.01 15.20 -6.55
C SER A 248 -9.49 15.54 -6.75
N SER A 249 -9.87 16.77 -6.41
CA SER A 249 -11.21 17.32 -6.73
C SER A 249 -11.36 17.67 -8.21
N ALA A 250 -10.28 17.61 -8.99
CA ALA A 250 -10.28 17.90 -10.42
C ALA A 250 -10.98 16.82 -11.25
N PRO A 251 -11.45 17.16 -12.46
CA PRO A 251 -11.89 16.19 -13.44
C PRO A 251 -10.71 15.34 -13.95
N ILE A 252 -11.02 14.12 -14.39
CA ILE A 252 -9.98 13.14 -14.80
C ILE A 252 -9.09 13.67 -15.92
N GLU A 253 -9.63 14.47 -16.85
CA GLU A 253 -8.90 15.03 -17.96
C GLU A 253 -7.78 16.01 -17.52
N ASN A 254 -7.95 16.66 -16.37
CA ASN A 254 -6.90 17.51 -15.79
C ASN A 254 -5.85 16.66 -15.07
N ILE A 255 -6.29 15.61 -14.40
CA ILE A 255 -5.39 14.66 -13.73
C ILE A 255 -4.47 14.01 -14.76
N ASP A 256 -5.04 13.53 -15.87
CA ASP A 256 -4.29 12.89 -16.96
C ASP A 256 -3.27 13.88 -17.57
N LEU A 257 -3.70 15.12 -17.87
CA LEU A 257 -2.79 16.14 -18.37
C LEU A 257 -1.62 16.37 -17.41
N ILE A 258 -1.89 16.63 -16.14
CA ILE A 258 -0.86 16.98 -15.15
C ILE A 258 0.09 15.80 -14.95
N THR A 259 -0.42 14.58 -14.77
CA THR A 259 0.42 13.40 -14.55
C THR A 259 1.31 13.10 -15.75
N THR A 260 0.82 13.28 -16.96
CA THR A 260 1.60 13.12 -18.19
C THR A 260 2.67 14.20 -18.33
N GLU A 261 2.32 15.49 -18.17
CA GLU A 261 3.27 16.59 -18.31
C GLU A 261 4.43 16.53 -17.31
N ILE A 262 4.20 16.06 -16.10
CA ILE A 262 5.23 15.95 -15.06
C ILE A 262 5.88 14.55 -14.96
N GLY A 263 5.46 13.60 -15.82
CA GLY A 263 6.09 12.28 -15.96
C GLY A 263 5.90 11.36 -14.74
N ILE A 264 4.70 11.37 -14.13
CA ILE A 264 4.35 10.51 -12.98
C ILE A 264 3.23 9.51 -13.27
N GLU A 265 2.97 9.26 -14.55
CA GLU A 265 2.01 8.23 -14.96
C GLU A 265 2.39 6.86 -14.40
N GLY A 266 1.41 6.13 -13.93
CA GLY A 266 1.60 4.79 -13.38
C GLY A 266 2.37 4.71 -12.04
N ILE A 267 2.62 5.85 -11.38
CA ILE A 267 3.19 5.84 -10.02
C ILE A 267 2.14 5.39 -9.00
N PHE A 268 0.90 5.81 -9.16
CA PHE A 268 -0.18 5.57 -8.21
C PHE A 268 -0.86 4.22 -8.43
N ASP A 269 -1.19 3.53 -7.34
CA ASP A 269 -1.97 2.29 -7.34
C ASP A 269 -3.46 2.56 -7.60
N CYS A 270 -3.91 3.80 -7.33
CA CYS A 270 -5.28 4.24 -7.54
C CYS A 270 -5.30 5.76 -7.82
N VAL A 271 -6.20 6.18 -8.70
CA VAL A 271 -6.50 7.58 -8.97
C VAL A 271 -7.97 7.82 -8.70
N ILE A 272 -8.30 8.87 -7.94
CA ILE A 272 -9.66 9.29 -7.63
C ILE A 272 -9.87 10.72 -8.14
N SER A 273 -10.87 10.88 -8.98
CA SER A 273 -11.34 12.17 -9.49
C SER A 273 -12.52 12.70 -8.67
N GLY A 274 -12.65 14.00 -8.58
CA GLY A 274 -13.78 14.66 -7.93
C GLY A 274 -15.16 14.30 -8.50
N ARG A 275 -15.22 13.76 -9.74
CA ARG A 275 -16.46 13.27 -10.35
C ARG A 275 -16.96 11.94 -9.78
N GLU A 276 -16.13 11.21 -9.03
CA GLU A 276 -16.48 9.90 -8.47
C GLU A 276 -17.21 9.98 -7.12
N VAL A 277 -17.33 11.18 -6.56
CA VAL A 277 -17.99 11.41 -5.27
C VAL A 277 -19.14 12.41 -5.42
N ALA A 278 -20.20 12.21 -4.64
CA ALA A 278 -21.34 13.11 -4.64
C ALA A 278 -21.01 14.47 -3.99
N GLU A 279 -20.21 14.43 -2.92
CA GLU A 279 -19.83 15.60 -2.15
C GLU A 279 -18.33 15.85 -2.22
N SER A 280 -17.92 17.08 -2.50
CA SER A 280 -16.54 17.50 -2.50
C SER A 280 -15.99 17.76 -1.09
N LYS A 281 -14.66 17.90 -0.96
CA LYS A 281 -14.01 18.40 0.25
C LYS A 281 -14.74 19.68 0.75
N PRO A 282 -15.10 19.79 2.04
CA PRO A 282 -14.59 19.06 3.19
C PRO A 282 -15.30 17.75 3.54
N SER A 283 -16.20 17.21 2.69
CA SER A 283 -16.72 15.86 2.88
C SER A 283 -15.59 14.82 2.79
N PRO A 284 -15.56 13.80 3.68
CA PRO A 284 -14.52 12.78 3.67
C PRO A 284 -14.66 11.76 2.55
N GLN A 285 -15.74 11.80 1.75
CA GLN A 285 -16.10 10.77 0.77
C GLN A 285 -14.96 10.40 -0.16
N ILE A 286 -14.18 11.37 -0.64
CA ILE A 286 -13.11 11.14 -1.61
C ILE A 286 -11.95 10.31 -1.00
N TYR A 287 -11.60 10.55 0.26
CA TYR A 287 -10.54 9.80 0.96
C TYR A 287 -11.02 8.43 1.40
N ILE A 288 -12.27 8.32 1.85
CA ILE A 288 -12.92 7.03 2.16
C ILE A 288 -12.98 6.16 0.91
N LEU A 289 -13.33 6.75 -0.26
CA LEU A 289 -13.36 6.03 -1.52
C LEU A 289 -11.95 5.53 -1.93
N ALA A 290 -10.93 6.36 -1.75
CA ALA A 290 -9.54 5.98 -2.02
C ALA A 290 -9.10 4.80 -1.13
N ALA A 291 -9.33 4.88 0.18
CA ALA A 291 -9.03 3.79 1.10
C ALA A 291 -9.78 2.49 0.74
N LYS A 292 -11.06 2.61 0.38
CA LYS A 292 -11.88 1.47 -0.07
C LYS A 292 -11.34 0.83 -1.34
N LYS A 293 -10.99 1.62 -2.37
CA LYS A 293 -10.42 1.09 -3.64
C LYS A 293 -9.06 0.43 -3.42
N LEU A 294 -8.28 0.94 -2.49
CA LEU A 294 -7.01 0.34 -2.08
C LEU A 294 -7.17 -0.80 -1.07
N GLU A 295 -8.40 -1.10 -0.66
CA GLU A 295 -8.71 -2.14 0.34
C GLU A 295 -7.91 -1.99 1.66
N VAL A 296 -7.74 -0.76 2.13
CA VAL A 296 -7.08 -0.42 3.39
C VAL A 296 -8.03 0.28 4.34
N GLY A 297 -7.70 0.27 5.66
CA GLY A 297 -8.44 1.08 6.64
C GLY A 297 -8.02 2.55 6.54
N PRO A 298 -8.97 3.51 6.62
CA PRO A 298 -8.62 4.94 6.61
C PRO A 298 -7.58 5.31 7.68
N GLU A 299 -7.63 4.66 8.84
CA GLU A 299 -6.69 4.83 9.95
C GLU A 299 -5.23 4.45 9.62
N THR A 300 -5.01 3.76 8.50
CA THR A 300 -3.68 3.40 8.00
C THR A 300 -3.20 4.34 6.88
N CYS A 301 -3.99 5.39 6.58
CA CYS A 301 -3.68 6.33 5.53
C CYS A 301 -3.06 7.62 6.07
N ILE A 302 -2.05 8.13 5.38
CA ILE A 302 -1.52 9.48 5.54
C ILE A 302 -1.99 10.29 4.34
N VAL A 303 -2.64 11.43 4.59
CA VAL A 303 -3.06 12.37 3.55
C VAL A 303 -2.08 13.52 3.48
N ILE A 304 -1.61 13.86 2.27
CA ILE A 304 -0.82 15.06 1.99
C ILE A 304 -1.73 16.03 1.25
N GLU A 305 -1.94 17.20 1.85
CA GLU A 305 -2.93 18.19 1.44
C GLU A 305 -2.51 19.63 1.81
N ASP A 306 -2.82 20.60 0.96
CA ASP A 306 -2.49 22.02 1.16
C ASP A 306 -3.68 22.88 1.59
N SER A 307 -4.91 22.43 1.31
CA SER A 307 -6.12 23.21 1.54
C SER A 307 -6.77 22.93 2.89
N PRO A 308 -7.34 23.96 3.58
CA PRO A 308 -8.10 23.73 4.81
C PRO A 308 -9.31 22.80 4.65
N HIS A 309 -9.93 22.78 3.46
CA HIS A 309 -11.06 21.90 3.17
C HIS A 309 -10.63 20.45 3.05
N GLY A 310 -9.51 20.20 2.36
CA GLY A 310 -8.95 18.87 2.24
C GLY A 310 -8.40 18.30 3.55
N VAL A 311 -7.73 19.12 4.35
CA VAL A 311 -7.28 18.72 5.69
C VAL A 311 -8.47 18.35 6.60
N ARG A 312 -9.58 19.09 6.53
CA ARG A 312 -10.81 18.71 7.27
C ARG A 312 -11.39 17.40 6.76
N ALA A 313 -11.47 17.23 5.44
CA ALA A 313 -11.95 15.99 4.83
C ALA A 313 -11.13 14.77 5.29
N ALA A 314 -9.79 14.90 5.30
CA ALA A 314 -8.88 13.85 5.73
C ALA A 314 -9.02 13.49 7.21
N LYS A 315 -9.25 14.49 8.09
CA LYS A 315 -9.43 14.27 9.53
C LYS A 315 -10.74 13.58 9.90
N VAL A 316 -11.74 13.68 9.04
CA VAL A 316 -13.07 13.09 9.27
C VAL A 316 -13.17 11.71 8.61
N ALA A 317 -12.32 11.42 7.62
CA ALA A 317 -12.25 10.12 6.96
C ALA A 317 -11.71 9.03 7.90
#